data_612e183f8c7920742e72f4631efa1f6b
#
_entry.id   612e183f8c7920742e72f4631efa1f6b
#
_cell.length_a   1.000
_cell.length_b   1.000
_cell.length_c   1.000
_cell.angle_alpha   90.00
_cell.angle_beta   90.00
_cell.angle_gamma   90.00
#
_symmetry.space_group_name_H-M   'P 1'
#
loop_
_entity.id
_entity.type
_entity.pdbx_description
1 polymer ?
#
loop_
_entity_poly.entity_id
_entity_poly.type
_entity_poly.pdbx_seq_one_letter_code
_entity_poly.pdbx_strand_id
1 'polypeptide(L)'
;VQAIKPLAKATARSGADSALGGFGGLFDLKAAGFKDPILCAANDGVGTKLKVAIDANRHDTVGIDLVAMCVNDLVVQGAEPLFFLDYFATGKLDVAQARDVIAGISEGCLQAGCALIGGETAEMPGMYKSGDYDLAGFAVGAAERGEMIDGTTCAAGDVLIGLASTGVHSNGYSLVRRIVERSGLSYEAPAPFAPEKSLGEALLTPTRIYVKSCLAAIRAGHVKALAHITGGGYTENIPRVLPDAIAADLDVAALPLPPVFRWLAETGGISAPEMARTFNCGIGMVVVVPADRAEAALAVFAEHGETARVIGRLADRNDGEAVRMDGLAGAWGL
;
A
#
# COMPACT_ATOMS: atom_id res chain seq x y z
N VAL A 1 -12.48 24.27 2.34
CA VAL A 1 -11.13 24.77 2.00
C VAL A 1 -10.41 25.32 3.23
N GLN A 2 -10.98 26.26 4.04
CA GLN A 2 -10.27 26.85 5.18
C GLN A 2 -9.82 25.81 6.22
N ALA A 3 -10.63 24.79 6.49
CA ALA A 3 -10.34 23.74 7.47
C ALA A 3 -9.16 22.82 7.07
N ILE A 4 -8.85 22.72 5.76
CA ILE A 4 -7.81 21.82 5.23
C ILE A 4 -6.50 22.53 4.88
N LYS A 5 -6.48 23.86 4.77
CA LYS A 5 -5.25 24.63 4.48
C LYS A 5 -4.07 24.31 5.43
N PRO A 6 -4.27 24.22 6.77
CA PRO A 6 -3.18 23.87 7.67
C PRO A 6 -2.65 22.45 7.44
N LEU A 7 -3.53 21.51 7.09
CA LEU A 7 -3.17 20.11 6.80
C LEU A 7 -2.27 20.01 5.58
N ALA A 8 -2.65 20.65 4.46
CA ALA A 8 -1.81 20.68 3.27
C ALA A 8 -0.48 21.40 3.53
N LYS A 9 -0.50 22.54 4.26
CA LYS A 9 0.72 23.27 4.60
C LYS A 9 1.71 22.44 5.43
N ALA A 10 1.22 21.54 6.28
CA ALA A 10 2.06 20.68 7.09
C ALA A 10 2.90 19.71 6.22
N THR A 11 2.46 19.39 5.00
CA THR A 11 3.14 18.49 4.06
C THR A 11 4.15 19.20 3.15
N ALA A 12 4.38 20.51 3.34
CA ALA A 12 5.28 21.30 2.50
C ALA A 12 6.69 20.69 2.46
N ARG A 13 7.28 20.67 1.25
CA ARG A 13 8.65 20.18 1.02
C ARG A 13 9.35 21.04 -0.02
N SER A 14 10.66 20.86 -0.17
CA SER A 14 11.43 21.51 -1.23
C SER A 14 10.84 21.19 -2.61
N GLY A 15 10.64 22.20 -3.44
CA GLY A 15 10.00 22.11 -4.74
C GLY A 15 8.49 22.30 -4.73
N ALA A 16 7.81 22.16 -3.60
CA ALA A 16 6.37 22.36 -3.46
C ALA A 16 6.08 23.66 -2.69
N ASP A 17 5.67 24.69 -3.39
CA ASP A 17 5.17 25.92 -2.78
C ASP A 17 3.63 25.79 -2.64
N SER A 18 3.23 25.15 -1.55
CA SER A 18 1.86 24.64 -1.36
C SER A 18 0.89 25.68 -0.82
N ALA A 19 0.70 26.79 -1.51
CA ALA A 19 -0.42 27.68 -1.28
C ALA A 19 -1.66 27.11 -1.98
N LEU A 20 -2.52 26.37 -1.24
CA LEU A 20 -3.83 25.95 -1.78
C LEU A 20 -4.69 27.16 -2.14
N GLY A 21 -5.34 27.10 -3.29
CA GLY A 21 -6.31 28.11 -3.76
C GLY A 21 -6.04 28.68 -5.14
N GLY A 22 -4.98 28.22 -5.83
CA GLY A 22 -4.77 28.44 -7.26
C GLY A 22 -5.52 27.42 -8.13
N PHE A 23 -5.47 27.59 -9.46
CA PHE A 23 -6.05 26.62 -10.40
C PHE A 23 -5.27 25.31 -10.51
N GLY A 24 -4.00 25.28 -10.08
CA GLY A 24 -3.15 24.09 -10.10
C GLY A 24 -2.01 24.20 -9.11
N GLY A 25 -1.52 23.04 -8.66
CA GLY A 25 -0.31 22.96 -7.84
C GLY A 25 0.94 23.03 -8.72
N LEU A 26 1.96 23.73 -8.24
CA LEU A 26 3.27 23.81 -8.89
C LEU A 26 4.29 22.98 -8.14
N PHE A 27 5.18 22.34 -8.88
CA PHE A 27 6.31 21.61 -8.30
C PHE A 27 7.59 21.91 -9.10
N ASP A 28 8.61 22.41 -8.41
CA ASP A 28 9.93 22.70 -9.00
C ASP A 28 10.90 21.53 -8.74
N LEU A 29 11.12 20.71 -9.78
CA LEU A 29 12.01 19.55 -9.72
C LEU A 29 13.45 19.94 -9.41
N LYS A 30 13.92 21.10 -9.93
CA LYS A 30 15.27 21.58 -9.69
C LYS A 30 15.46 22.01 -8.24
N ALA A 31 14.47 22.71 -7.66
CA ALA A 31 14.49 23.07 -6.25
C ALA A 31 14.41 21.83 -5.33
N ALA A 32 13.81 20.74 -5.80
CA ALA A 32 13.78 19.44 -5.13
C ALA A 32 15.10 18.64 -5.27
N GLY A 33 16.06 19.13 -6.06
CA GLY A 33 17.41 18.56 -6.20
C GLY A 33 17.62 17.66 -7.41
N PHE A 34 16.61 17.47 -8.27
CA PHE A 34 16.73 16.64 -9.47
C PHE A 34 17.49 17.34 -10.60
N LYS A 35 18.23 16.55 -11.38
CA LYS A 35 19.08 17.02 -12.50
C LYS A 35 18.52 16.59 -13.86
N ASP A 36 18.24 15.31 -14.04
CA ASP A 36 17.64 14.72 -15.25
C ASP A 36 16.56 13.69 -14.87
N PRO A 37 15.46 14.14 -14.23
CA PRO A 37 14.47 13.23 -13.69
C PRO A 37 13.57 12.61 -14.76
N ILE A 38 13.18 11.34 -14.53
CA ILE A 38 12.03 10.71 -15.15
C ILE A 38 10.87 10.82 -14.16
N LEU A 39 9.72 11.32 -14.63
CA LEU A 39 8.50 11.36 -13.82
C LEU A 39 7.81 10.00 -13.85
N CYS A 40 7.35 9.58 -12.70
CA CYS A 40 6.47 8.43 -12.52
C CYS A 40 5.15 8.91 -11.92
N ALA A 41 4.02 8.41 -12.40
CA ALA A 41 2.71 8.78 -11.91
C ALA A 41 1.88 7.53 -11.60
N ALA A 42 1.15 7.57 -10.51
CA ALA A 42 0.22 6.52 -10.11
C ALA A 42 -1.10 7.16 -9.67
N ASN A 43 -2.21 6.50 -9.98
CA ASN A 43 -3.50 6.85 -9.42
C ASN A 43 -4.20 5.59 -8.90
N ASP A 44 -4.88 5.72 -7.79
CA ASP A 44 -5.63 4.63 -7.16
C ASP A 44 -6.76 5.18 -6.29
N GLY A 45 -7.60 4.30 -5.80
CA GLY A 45 -8.64 4.57 -4.81
C GLY A 45 -8.44 3.75 -3.55
N VAL A 46 -9.37 3.90 -2.59
CA VAL A 46 -9.41 3.06 -1.39
C VAL A 46 -10.27 1.81 -1.62
N GLY A 47 -11.21 1.89 -2.54
CA GLY A 47 -12.13 0.81 -2.84
C GLY A 47 -13.16 0.57 -1.74
N THR A 48 -13.66 -0.66 -1.64
CA THR A 48 -14.80 -0.99 -0.76
C THR A 48 -14.47 -1.00 0.74
N LYS A 49 -13.21 -0.74 1.14
CA LYS A 49 -12.84 -0.40 2.53
C LYS A 49 -13.56 0.85 3.01
N LEU A 50 -13.83 1.81 2.09
CA LEU A 50 -14.63 2.99 2.40
C LEU A 50 -16.00 2.65 3.00
N LYS A 51 -16.61 1.55 2.55
CA LYS A 51 -17.90 1.12 3.10
C LYS A 51 -17.78 0.67 4.55
N VAL A 52 -16.67 0.06 4.94
CA VAL A 52 -16.37 -0.25 6.36
C VAL A 52 -16.20 1.05 7.17
N ALA A 53 -15.49 2.04 6.62
CA ALA A 53 -15.32 3.34 7.27
C ALA A 53 -16.66 4.06 7.50
N ILE A 54 -17.54 4.04 6.50
CA ILE A 54 -18.88 4.63 6.56
C ILE A 54 -19.73 3.89 7.59
N ASP A 55 -19.79 2.56 7.55
CA ASP A 55 -20.64 1.75 8.42
C ASP A 55 -20.13 1.78 9.88
N ALA A 56 -18.81 1.88 10.10
CA ALA A 56 -18.19 2.03 11.42
C ALA A 56 -18.09 3.50 11.88
N ASN A 57 -18.51 4.46 11.06
CA ASN A 57 -18.41 5.91 11.30
C ASN A 57 -16.99 6.34 11.72
N ARG A 58 -15.95 5.86 11.00
CA ARG A 58 -14.53 6.18 11.21
C ARG A 58 -13.87 6.54 9.90
N HIS A 59 -13.43 7.78 9.76
CA HIS A 59 -13.00 8.36 8.48
C HIS A 59 -11.54 8.83 8.47
N ASP A 60 -10.87 8.82 9.61
CA ASP A 60 -9.56 9.39 9.86
C ASP A 60 -8.38 8.55 9.30
N THR A 61 -8.62 7.27 8.96
CA THR A 61 -7.57 6.36 8.49
C THR A 61 -7.56 6.14 6.98
N VAL A 62 -8.72 6.20 6.32
CA VAL A 62 -8.84 5.86 4.88
C VAL A 62 -8.09 6.82 3.95
N GLY A 63 -7.82 8.04 4.42
CA GLY A 63 -6.95 8.97 3.70
C GLY A 63 -5.50 8.48 3.64
N ILE A 64 -5.00 7.80 4.69
CA ILE A 64 -3.67 7.16 4.69
C ILE A 64 -3.66 6.02 3.67
N ASP A 65 -4.72 5.22 3.61
CA ASP A 65 -4.86 4.16 2.60
C ASP A 65 -4.78 4.72 1.19
N LEU A 66 -5.49 5.82 0.91
CA LEU A 66 -5.48 6.45 -0.41
C LEU A 66 -4.07 6.84 -0.85
N VAL A 67 -3.33 7.51 0.04
CA VAL A 67 -1.94 7.91 -0.24
C VAL A 67 -1.06 6.67 -0.41
N ALA A 68 -1.17 5.70 0.50
CA ALA A 68 -0.35 4.49 0.49
C ALA A 68 -0.48 3.71 -0.82
N MET A 69 -1.70 3.54 -1.34
CA MET A 69 -1.95 2.81 -2.59
C MET A 69 -1.23 3.46 -3.77
N CYS A 70 -1.19 4.80 -3.82
CA CYS A 70 -0.49 5.52 -4.88
C CYS A 70 1.03 5.55 -4.69
N VAL A 71 1.52 5.91 -3.50
CA VAL A 71 2.96 6.17 -3.31
C VAL A 71 3.79 4.88 -3.19
N ASN A 72 3.19 3.78 -2.73
CA ASN A 72 3.86 2.48 -2.76
C ASN A 72 4.07 2.00 -4.20
N ASP A 73 3.14 2.31 -5.13
CA ASP A 73 3.31 2.01 -6.56
C ASP A 73 4.37 2.89 -7.23
N LEU A 74 4.62 4.10 -6.73
CA LEU A 74 5.73 4.92 -7.21
C LEU A 74 7.09 4.35 -6.76
N VAL A 75 7.21 3.96 -5.49
CA VAL A 75 8.49 3.51 -4.95
C VAL A 75 8.94 2.16 -5.52
N VAL A 76 8.02 1.31 -5.99
CA VAL A 76 8.41 0.06 -6.68
C VAL A 76 9.15 0.30 -7.98
N GLN A 77 9.01 1.48 -8.58
CA GLN A 77 9.76 1.94 -9.74
C GLN A 77 11.06 2.68 -9.37
N GLY A 78 11.38 2.80 -8.07
CA GLY A 78 12.49 3.61 -7.58
C GLY A 78 12.17 5.11 -7.50
N ALA A 79 10.95 5.52 -7.80
CA ALA A 79 10.57 6.93 -7.81
C ALA A 79 10.28 7.46 -6.40
N GLU A 80 10.91 8.59 -6.05
CA GLU A 80 10.59 9.34 -4.83
C GLU A 80 9.27 10.09 -5.02
N PRO A 81 8.22 9.86 -4.20
CA PRO A 81 7.00 10.63 -4.26
C PRO A 81 7.24 12.12 -4.00
N LEU A 82 6.75 12.97 -4.88
CA LEU A 82 6.96 14.42 -4.83
C LEU A 82 5.72 15.16 -4.34
N PHE A 83 4.58 14.85 -4.94
CA PHE A 83 3.32 15.47 -4.58
C PHE A 83 2.13 14.56 -4.80
N PHE A 84 1.03 14.92 -4.15
CA PHE A 84 -0.23 14.20 -4.13
C PHE A 84 -1.39 15.16 -4.40
N LEU A 85 -2.40 14.67 -5.12
CA LEU A 85 -3.69 15.30 -5.36
C LEU A 85 -4.78 14.31 -5.00
N ASP A 86 -5.86 14.77 -4.36
CA ASP A 86 -7.03 13.94 -4.06
C ASP A 86 -8.28 14.39 -4.79
N TYR A 87 -9.19 13.45 -5.00
CA TYR A 87 -10.56 13.70 -5.43
C TYR A 87 -11.51 13.08 -4.41
N PHE A 88 -12.29 13.92 -3.75
CA PHE A 88 -13.32 13.52 -2.80
C PHE A 88 -14.70 13.75 -3.42
N ALA A 89 -15.46 12.69 -3.68
CA ALA A 89 -16.80 12.74 -4.26
C ALA A 89 -17.84 12.25 -3.24
N THR A 90 -18.94 12.98 -3.07
CA THR A 90 -20.00 12.62 -2.12
C THR A 90 -21.38 13.06 -2.62
N GLY A 91 -22.44 12.45 -2.08
CA GLY A 91 -23.82 12.86 -2.38
C GLY A 91 -24.20 14.19 -1.72
N LYS A 92 -23.73 14.40 -0.48
CA LYS A 92 -23.90 15.64 0.30
C LYS A 92 -22.67 15.80 1.18
N LEU A 93 -22.04 16.95 1.09
CA LEU A 93 -20.82 17.24 1.83
C LEU A 93 -21.10 17.38 3.33
N ASP A 94 -20.48 16.49 4.13
CA ASP A 94 -20.27 16.66 5.55
C ASP A 94 -18.85 17.21 5.77
N VAL A 95 -18.74 18.41 6.32
CA VAL A 95 -17.44 19.09 6.49
C VAL A 95 -16.56 18.39 7.51
N ALA A 96 -17.14 17.80 8.57
CA ALA A 96 -16.39 17.09 9.59
C ALA A 96 -15.80 15.79 9.02
N GLN A 97 -16.63 14.98 8.36
CA GLN A 97 -16.21 13.75 7.67
C GLN A 97 -15.12 14.02 6.64
N ALA A 98 -15.33 15.02 5.76
CA ALA A 98 -14.33 15.39 4.75
C ALA A 98 -13.01 15.86 5.37
N ARG A 99 -13.07 16.65 6.47
CA ARG A 99 -11.88 17.09 7.20
C ARG A 99 -11.10 15.90 7.76
N ASP A 100 -11.76 14.91 8.33
CA ASP A 100 -11.10 13.72 8.89
C ASP A 100 -10.44 12.88 7.80
N VAL A 101 -11.09 12.70 6.65
CA VAL A 101 -10.49 12.04 5.47
C VAL A 101 -9.24 12.80 5.00
N ILE A 102 -9.33 14.14 4.83
CA ILE A 102 -8.18 14.96 4.39
C ILE A 102 -7.07 14.98 5.44
N ALA A 103 -7.38 14.86 6.72
CA ALA A 103 -6.37 14.70 7.76
C ALA A 103 -5.60 13.39 7.59
N GLY A 104 -6.28 12.30 7.28
CA GLY A 104 -5.64 11.04 6.91
C GLY A 104 -4.77 11.15 5.65
N ILE A 105 -5.22 11.86 4.62
CA ILE A 105 -4.42 12.12 3.41
C ILE A 105 -3.15 12.91 3.76
N SER A 106 -3.28 13.97 4.56
CA SER A 106 -2.13 14.76 5.02
C SER A 106 -1.13 13.91 5.80
N GLU A 107 -1.61 13.07 6.72
CA GLU A 107 -0.76 12.14 7.47
C GLU A 107 -0.05 11.15 6.53
N GLY A 108 -0.75 10.56 5.57
CA GLY A 108 -0.14 9.69 4.56
C GLY A 108 0.95 10.40 3.75
N CYS A 109 0.72 11.65 3.35
CA CYS A 109 1.70 12.48 2.66
C CYS A 109 2.95 12.75 3.53
N LEU A 110 2.78 13.02 4.82
CA LEU A 110 3.90 13.18 5.77
C LEU A 110 4.72 11.90 5.92
N GLN A 111 4.05 10.76 6.02
CA GLN A 111 4.72 9.45 6.06
C GLN A 111 5.51 9.19 4.79
N ALA A 112 4.93 9.47 3.63
CA ALA A 112 5.58 9.30 2.33
C ALA A 112 6.66 10.35 2.04
N GLY A 113 6.61 11.52 2.69
CA GLY A 113 7.49 12.65 2.41
C GLY A 113 7.12 13.41 1.14
N CYS A 114 5.87 13.36 0.70
CA CYS A 114 5.35 14.12 -0.45
C CYS A 114 4.43 15.26 0.00
N ALA A 115 4.22 16.25 -0.88
CA ALA A 115 3.39 17.40 -0.59
C ALA A 115 1.96 17.21 -1.08
N LEU A 116 0.95 17.49 -0.26
CA LEU A 116 -0.44 17.64 -0.70
C LEU A 116 -0.60 19.02 -1.31
N ILE A 117 -0.54 19.11 -2.66
CA ILE A 117 -0.49 20.40 -3.37
C ILE A 117 -1.83 20.85 -3.96
N GLY A 118 -2.86 20.02 -3.88
CA GLY A 118 -4.19 20.32 -4.41
C GLY A 118 -5.12 19.14 -4.25
N GLY A 119 -6.31 19.30 -4.78
CA GLY A 119 -7.37 18.29 -4.77
C GLY A 119 -8.69 18.90 -5.22
N GLU A 120 -9.71 18.07 -5.36
CA GLU A 120 -11.07 18.46 -5.73
C GLU A 120 -12.08 17.84 -4.77
N THR A 121 -13.09 18.61 -4.42
CA THR A 121 -14.25 18.13 -3.64
C THR A 121 -15.50 18.31 -4.48
N ALA A 122 -16.16 17.21 -4.86
CA ALA A 122 -17.36 17.24 -5.68
C ALA A 122 -18.58 16.77 -4.87
N GLU A 123 -19.61 17.61 -4.84
CA GLU A 123 -20.93 17.25 -4.33
C GLU A 123 -21.81 16.84 -5.51
N MET A 124 -22.20 15.57 -5.54
CA MET A 124 -22.93 14.95 -6.66
C MET A 124 -24.21 14.27 -6.15
N PRO A 125 -25.24 15.06 -5.82
CA PRO A 125 -26.52 14.53 -5.36
C PRO A 125 -27.19 13.65 -6.43
N GLY A 126 -27.67 12.48 -6.00
CA GLY A 126 -28.27 11.49 -6.91
C GLY A 126 -27.27 10.46 -7.48
N MET A 127 -25.97 10.74 -7.52
CA MET A 127 -24.94 9.74 -7.82
C MET A 127 -24.53 8.97 -6.58
N TYR A 128 -24.31 9.66 -5.47
CA TYR A 128 -24.01 9.06 -4.17
C TYR A 128 -25.17 9.27 -3.21
N LYS A 129 -25.39 8.32 -2.29
CA LYS A 129 -26.34 8.49 -1.19
C LYS A 129 -25.76 9.48 -0.17
N SER A 130 -26.63 10.08 0.64
CA SER A 130 -26.19 10.90 1.77
C SER A 130 -25.33 10.07 2.73
N GLY A 131 -24.14 10.55 3.08
CA GLY A 131 -23.16 9.85 3.92
C GLY A 131 -22.20 8.95 3.16
N ASP A 132 -22.50 8.55 1.93
CA ASP A 132 -21.56 7.82 1.07
C ASP A 132 -20.59 8.80 0.39
N TYR A 133 -19.33 8.37 0.23
CA TYR A 133 -18.31 9.09 -0.50
C TYR A 133 -17.37 8.13 -1.21
N ASP A 134 -16.67 8.62 -2.21
CA ASP A 134 -15.60 7.94 -2.92
C ASP A 134 -14.32 8.79 -2.95
N LEU A 135 -13.19 8.13 -3.02
CA LEU A 135 -11.87 8.75 -3.00
C LEU A 135 -11.04 8.25 -4.17
N ALA A 136 -10.42 9.18 -4.88
CA ALA A 136 -9.35 8.87 -5.80
C ALA A 136 -8.12 9.72 -5.48
N GLY A 137 -6.93 9.13 -5.59
CA GLY A 137 -5.65 9.77 -5.38
C GLY A 137 -4.82 9.77 -6.65
N PHE A 138 -4.01 10.80 -6.81
CA PHE A 138 -3.03 10.91 -7.89
C PHE A 138 -1.71 11.37 -7.30
N ALA A 139 -0.69 10.52 -7.41
CA ALA A 139 0.66 10.82 -6.95
C ALA A 139 1.63 10.92 -8.13
N VAL A 140 2.55 11.86 -8.04
CA VAL A 140 3.68 11.97 -8.96
C VAL A 140 4.97 11.86 -8.17
N GLY A 141 5.87 11.03 -8.66
CA GLY A 141 7.21 10.85 -8.16
C GLY A 141 8.25 11.03 -9.27
N ALA A 142 9.51 11.00 -8.90
CA ALA A 142 10.60 11.05 -9.85
C ALA A 142 11.79 10.18 -9.39
N ALA A 143 12.53 9.68 -10.36
CA ALA A 143 13.87 9.13 -10.18
C ALA A 143 14.81 9.74 -11.23
N GLU A 144 16.11 9.81 -10.95
CA GLU A 144 17.08 10.22 -11.95
C GLU A 144 17.14 9.19 -13.09
N ARG A 145 17.40 9.68 -14.31
CA ARG A 145 17.57 8.81 -15.47
C ARG A 145 18.69 7.81 -15.21
N GLY A 146 18.40 6.51 -15.40
CA GLY A 146 19.32 5.41 -15.13
C GLY A 146 19.29 4.86 -13.69
N GLU A 147 18.47 5.45 -12.79
CA GLU A 147 18.25 4.96 -11.42
C GLU A 147 16.88 4.30 -11.22
N MET A 148 16.11 4.16 -12.30
CA MET A 148 14.81 3.46 -12.26
C MET A 148 14.99 1.99 -11.92
N ILE A 149 14.09 1.46 -11.09
CA ILE A 149 14.00 0.04 -10.75
C ILE A 149 13.02 -0.62 -11.72
N ASP A 150 13.50 -1.55 -12.55
CA ASP A 150 12.70 -2.22 -13.59
C ASP A 150 12.72 -3.75 -13.50
N GLY A 151 13.49 -4.31 -12.57
CA GLY A 151 13.59 -5.76 -12.35
C GLY A 151 14.39 -6.53 -13.40
N THR A 152 14.89 -5.87 -14.44
CA THR A 152 15.61 -6.55 -15.56
C THR A 152 16.89 -7.27 -15.13
N THR A 153 17.46 -6.88 -13.99
CA THR A 153 18.68 -7.49 -13.42
C THR A 153 18.42 -8.62 -12.44
N CYS A 154 17.15 -8.97 -12.21
CA CYS A 154 16.77 -10.10 -11.36
C CYS A 154 17.22 -11.42 -11.98
N ALA A 155 17.81 -12.30 -11.16
CA ALA A 155 18.37 -13.57 -11.61
C ALA A 155 18.12 -14.68 -10.57
N ALA A 156 18.22 -15.93 -11.00
CA ALA A 156 18.19 -17.07 -10.10
C ALA A 156 19.26 -16.95 -9.01
N GLY A 157 18.89 -17.23 -7.77
CA GLY A 157 19.73 -17.08 -6.58
C GLY A 157 19.54 -15.76 -5.82
N ASP A 158 18.90 -14.73 -6.42
CA ASP A 158 18.52 -13.52 -5.69
C ASP A 158 17.54 -13.86 -4.55
N VAL A 159 17.60 -13.07 -3.48
CA VAL A 159 16.82 -13.29 -2.27
C VAL A 159 15.56 -12.42 -2.28
N LEU A 160 14.45 -13.00 -1.84
CA LEU A 160 13.19 -12.32 -1.62
C LEU A 160 13.06 -11.93 -0.15
N ILE A 161 12.96 -10.63 0.13
CA ILE A 161 12.69 -10.09 1.46
C ILE A 161 11.23 -9.61 1.48
N GLY A 162 10.44 -10.09 2.45
CA GLY A 162 9.08 -9.62 2.71
C GLY A 162 9.07 -8.58 3.81
N LEU A 163 8.42 -7.44 3.56
CA LEU A 163 8.11 -6.42 4.55
C LEU A 163 6.70 -6.64 5.08
N ALA A 164 6.56 -6.70 6.40
CA ALA A 164 5.27 -6.98 7.03
C ALA A 164 4.20 -5.94 6.68
N SER A 165 2.97 -6.41 6.46
CA SER A 165 1.79 -5.56 6.38
C SER A 165 1.28 -5.20 7.78
N THR A 166 0.47 -4.15 7.88
CA THR A 166 -0.23 -3.75 9.10
C THR A 166 -1.58 -4.44 9.27
N GLY A 167 -1.98 -5.26 8.31
CA GLY A 167 -3.26 -5.93 8.24
C GLY A 167 -3.71 -6.14 6.79
N VAL A 168 -5.00 -6.05 6.55
CA VAL A 168 -5.60 -6.32 5.22
C VAL A 168 -5.18 -5.27 4.17
N HIS A 169 -4.74 -4.10 4.61
CA HIS A 169 -4.47 -2.93 3.77
C HIS A 169 -5.75 -2.39 3.12
N SER A 170 -5.79 -2.26 1.77
CA SER A 170 -6.98 -1.74 1.06
C SER A 170 -7.53 -2.71 0.02
N ASN A 171 -7.06 -3.95 -0.04
CA ASN A 171 -7.47 -4.93 -1.05
C ASN A 171 -8.33 -6.04 -0.45
N GLY A 172 -9.22 -6.63 -1.26
CA GLY A 172 -10.06 -7.75 -0.83
C GLY A 172 -11.27 -7.35 0.01
N TYR A 173 -11.57 -6.07 0.21
CA TYR A 173 -12.63 -5.62 1.12
C TYR A 173 -14.06 -6.00 0.69
N SER A 174 -14.32 -6.26 -0.57
CA SER A 174 -15.60 -6.85 -0.99
C SER A 174 -15.83 -8.22 -0.36
N LEU A 175 -14.77 -9.03 -0.25
CA LEU A 175 -14.83 -10.34 0.42
C LEU A 175 -14.85 -10.18 1.95
N VAL A 176 -14.00 -9.30 2.51
CA VAL A 176 -13.99 -9.00 3.96
C VAL A 176 -15.39 -8.64 4.46
N ARG A 177 -16.10 -7.74 3.78
CA ARG A 177 -17.45 -7.32 4.15
C ARG A 177 -18.46 -8.47 4.13
N ARG A 178 -18.39 -9.36 3.13
CA ARG A 178 -19.22 -10.58 3.08
C ARG A 178 -18.91 -11.53 4.24
N ILE A 179 -17.65 -11.64 4.63
CA ILE A 179 -17.24 -12.47 5.78
C ILE A 179 -17.76 -11.88 7.09
N VAL A 180 -17.67 -10.55 7.26
CA VAL A 180 -18.25 -9.84 8.41
C VAL A 180 -19.77 -10.10 8.48
N GLU A 181 -20.47 -9.91 7.37
CA GLU A 181 -21.93 -10.22 7.30
C GLU A 181 -22.22 -11.68 7.68
N ARG A 182 -21.46 -12.63 7.14
CA ARG A 182 -21.59 -14.06 7.48
C ARG A 182 -21.31 -14.36 8.94
N SER A 183 -20.39 -13.66 9.58
CA SER A 183 -20.05 -13.83 11.00
C SER A 183 -21.17 -13.39 11.94
N GLY A 184 -22.08 -12.55 11.47
CA GLY A 184 -23.14 -11.92 12.30
C GLY A 184 -22.62 -10.86 13.27
N LEU A 185 -21.34 -10.50 13.22
CA LEU A 185 -20.75 -9.47 14.09
C LEU A 185 -21.06 -8.06 13.54
N SER A 186 -21.31 -7.11 14.43
CA SER A 186 -21.34 -5.69 14.09
C SER A 186 -19.92 -5.11 14.09
N TYR A 187 -19.71 -3.95 13.44
CA TYR A 187 -18.41 -3.28 13.45
C TYR A 187 -18.00 -2.70 14.81
N GLU A 188 -18.96 -2.55 15.74
CA GLU A 188 -18.70 -2.13 17.13
C GLU A 188 -18.32 -3.30 18.05
N ALA A 189 -18.60 -4.55 17.64
CA ALA A 189 -18.23 -5.73 18.41
C ALA A 189 -16.70 -5.86 18.55
N PRO A 190 -16.17 -6.45 19.63
CA PRO A 190 -14.76 -6.77 19.74
C PRO A 190 -14.28 -7.64 18.57
N ALA A 191 -13.12 -7.30 17.98
CA ALA A 191 -12.56 -8.08 16.88
C ALA A 191 -12.07 -9.44 17.40
N PRO A 192 -12.48 -10.58 16.79
CA PRO A 192 -12.04 -11.91 17.26
C PRO A 192 -10.53 -12.12 17.23
N PHE A 193 -9.81 -11.38 16.38
CA PHE A 193 -8.37 -11.45 16.18
C PHE A 193 -7.59 -10.32 16.87
N ALA A 194 -8.29 -9.34 17.49
CA ALA A 194 -7.73 -8.22 18.23
C ALA A 194 -8.78 -7.69 19.23
N PRO A 195 -9.05 -8.43 20.35
CA PRO A 195 -10.21 -8.16 21.23
C PRO A 195 -10.17 -6.80 21.93
N GLU A 196 -9.01 -6.14 21.97
CA GLU A 196 -8.82 -4.81 22.51
C GLU A 196 -9.35 -3.70 21.59
N LYS A 197 -9.73 -4.04 20.35
CA LYS A 197 -10.28 -3.14 19.34
C LYS A 197 -11.67 -3.58 18.92
N SER A 198 -12.49 -2.63 18.47
CA SER A 198 -13.69 -2.99 17.73
C SER A 198 -13.33 -3.63 16.37
N LEU A 199 -14.23 -4.43 15.82
CA LEU A 199 -14.02 -5.07 14.50
C LEU A 199 -13.80 -4.02 13.40
N GLY A 200 -14.56 -2.92 13.42
CA GLY A 200 -14.37 -1.81 12.49
C GLY A 200 -13.00 -1.16 12.63
N GLU A 201 -12.57 -0.88 13.87
CA GLU A 201 -11.24 -0.31 14.12
C GLU A 201 -10.10 -1.23 13.65
N ALA A 202 -10.18 -2.52 13.95
CA ALA A 202 -9.16 -3.48 13.56
C ALA A 202 -9.08 -3.65 12.03
N LEU A 203 -10.23 -3.68 11.35
CA LEU A 203 -10.30 -3.76 9.88
C LEU A 203 -9.92 -2.44 9.19
N LEU A 204 -10.05 -1.29 9.85
CA LEU A 204 -9.65 0.01 9.31
C LEU A 204 -8.19 0.37 9.57
N THR A 205 -7.39 -0.54 10.15
CA THR A 205 -5.94 -0.33 10.26
C THR A 205 -5.39 0.08 8.88
N PRO A 206 -4.70 1.24 8.76
CA PRO A 206 -4.30 1.77 7.47
C PRO A 206 -3.21 0.95 6.81
N THR A 207 -3.18 1.02 5.48
CA THR A 207 -2.11 0.48 4.64
C THR A 207 -0.77 1.09 5.03
N ARG A 208 0.24 0.25 5.21
CA ARG A 208 1.59 0.71 5.50
C ARG A 208 2.21 1.42 4.30
N ILE A 209 2.86 2.55 4.56
CA ILE A 209 3.63 3.30 3.57
C ILE A 209 5.11 2.90 3.69
N TYR A 210 5.65 2.24 2.66
CA TYR A 210 7.02 1.69 2.64
C TYR A 210 8.05 2.63 2.00
N VAL A 211 7.64 3.83 1.61
CA VAL A 211 8.44 4.75 0.77
C VAL A 211 9.81 5.03 1.35
N LYS A 212 9.89 5.45 2.63
CA LYS A 212 11.18 5.88 3.23
C LYS A 212 12.16 4.72 3.36
N SER A 213 11.68 3.57 3.81
CA SER A 213 12.51 2.37 3.98
C SER A 213 12.98 1.79 2.64
N CYS A 214 12.09 1.72 1.65
CA CYS A 214 12.44 1.24 0.31
C CYS A 214 13.41 2.18 -0.40
N LEU A 215 13.20 3.51 -0.37
CA LEU A 215 14.13 4.47 -0.94
C LEU A 215 15.50 4.41 -0.28
N ALA A 216 15.58 4.19 1.04
CA ALA A 216 16.85 4.02 1.73
C ALA A 216 17.61 2.78 1.22
N ALA A 217 16.93 1.65 1.07
CA ALA A 217 17.52 0.42 0.54
C ALA A 217 17.93 0.54 -0.93
N ILE A 218 17.14 1.25 -1.75
CA ILE A 218 17.47 1.55 -3.16
C ILE A 218 18.74 2.41 -3.23
N ARG A 219 18.80 3.51 -2.48
CA ARG A 219 19.94 4.43 -2.44
C ARG A 219 21.22 3.78 -1.92
N ALA A 220 21.09 2.76 -1.07
CA ALA A 220 22.21 1.91 -0.62
C ALA A 220 22.65 0.87 -1.68
N GLY A 221 21.98 0.79 -2.84
CA GLY A 221 22.33 -0.13 -3.93
C GLY A 221 22.00 -1.60 -3.62
N HIS A 222 21.02 -1.85 -2.76
CA HIS A 222 20.67 -3.22 -2.35
C HIS A 222 19.52 -3.83 -3.14
N VAL A 223 18.74 -3.03 -3.88
CA VAL A 223 17.46 -3.45 -4.46
C VAL A 223 17.58 -3.66 -5.97
N LYS A 224 17.04 -4.78 -6.48
CA LYS A 224 16.88 -5.07 -7.90
C LYS A 224 15.43 -4.89 -8.38
N ALA A 225 14.46 -5.23 -7.54
CA ALA A 225 13.04 -5.07 -7.82
C ALA A 225 12.24 -4.95 -6.52
N LEU A 226 11.04 -4.38 -6.63
CA LEU A 226 10.05 -4.33 -5.55
C LEU A 226 8.67 -4.69 -6.13
N ALA A 227 7.86 -5.41 -5.35
CA ALA A 227 6.47 -5.70 -5.69
C ALA A 227 5.55 -5.29 -4.53
N HIS A 228 4.66 -4.34 -4.79
CA HIS A 228 3.59 -3.97 -3.86
C HIS A 228 2.50 -5.05 -3.89
N ILE A 229 2.24 -5.69 -2.75
CA ILE A 229 1.29 -6.81 -2.67
C ILE A 229 -0.12 -6.26 -2.43
N THR A 230 -0.86 -6.13 -3.51
CA THR A 230 -2.23 -5.62 -3.58
C THR A 230 -3.22 -6.71 -4.00
N GLY A 231 -4.31 -6.37 -4.69
CA GLY A 231 -5.20 -7.35 -5.30
C GLY A 231 -4.45 -8.26 -6.26
N GLY A 232 -4.75 -9.58 -6.23
CA GLY A 232 -3.96 -10.60 -6.91
C GLY A 232 -2.90 -11.27 -6.02
N GLY A 233 -2.61 -10.72 -4.83
CA GLY A 233 -1.71 -11.29 -3.83
C GLY A 233 -0.30 -11.56 -4.34
N TYR A 234 0.35 -12.61 -3.85
CA TYR A 234 1.71 -12.99 -4.28
C TYR A 234 1.74 -13.43 -5.74
N THR A 235 0.72 -14.16 -6.17
CA THR A 235 0.69 -14.85 -7.49
C THR A 235 0.64 -13.90 -8.67
N GLU A 236 -0.01 -12.74 -8.53
CA GLU A 236 -0.20 -11.79 -9.62
C GLU A 236 0.75 -10.57 -9.52
N ASN A 237 1.22 -10.20 -8.30
CA ASN A 237 2.05 -9.00 -8.15
C ASN A 237 3.55 -9.27 -8.27
N ILE A 238 4.07 -10.38 -7.71
CA ILE A 238 5.50 -10.68 -7.80
C ILE A 238 5.98 -10.84 -9.26
N PRO A 239 5.26 -11.57 -10.15
CA PRO A 239 5.71 -11.74 -11.54
C PRO A 239 5.81 -10.44 -12.33
N ARG A 240 5.07 -9.38 -11.96
CA ARG A 240 5.07 -8.11 -12.70
C ARG A 240 6.44 -7.41 -12.73
N VAL A 241 7.31 -7.76 -11.80
CA VAL A 241 8.62 -7.13 -11.61
C VAL A 241 9.78 -8.10 -11.87
N LEU A 242 9.50 -9.27 -12.42
CA LEU A 242 10.49 -10.29 -12.74
C LEU A 242 10.58 -10.51 -14.25
N PRO A 243 11.77 -10.88 -14.78
CA PRO A 243 11.88 -11.39 -16.14
C PRO A 243 11.07 -12.68 -16.32
N ASP A 244 10.51 -12.91 -17.51
CA ASP A 244 9.67 -14.09 -17.83
C ASP A 244 10.33 -15.43 -17.53
N ALA A 245 11.66 -15.52 -17.63
CA ALA A 245 12.45 -16.73 -17.38
C ALA A 245 12.66 -17.03 -15.87
N ILE A 246 12.25 -16.11 -14.98
CA ILE A 246 12.48 -16.19 -13.53
C ILE A 246 11.18 -16.47 -12.80
N ALA A 247 11.27 -17.30 -11.76
CA ALA A 247 10.20 -17.60 -10.83
C ALA A 247 10.61 -17.25 -9.39
N ALA A 248 9.62 -16.98 -8.56
CA ALA A 248 9.77 -16.78 -7.11
C ALA A 248 9.43 -18.09 -6.37
N ASP A 249 10.41 -18.66 -5.67
CA ASP A 249 10.21 -19.78 -4.75
C ASP A 249 10.04 -19.22 -3.34
N LEU A 250 8.80 -19.21 -2.83
CA LEU A 250 8.49 -18.73 -1.51
C LEU A 250 8.63 -19.83 -0.45
N ASP A 251 9.35 -19.55 0.61
CA ASP A 251 9.41 -20.39 1.81
C ASP A 251 8.16 -20.19 2.65
N VAL A 252 7.21 -21.10 2.54
CA VAL A 252 5.92 -21.02 3.24
C VAL A 252 6.07 -21.05 4.76
N ALA A 253 7.16 -21.59 5.31
CA ALA A 253 7.45 -21.55 6.75
C ALA A 253 7.83 -20.13 7.21
N ALA A 254 8.37 -19.32 6.32
CA ALA A 254 8.67 -17.91 6.58
C ALA A 254 7.46 -16.97 6.37
N LEU A 255 6.29 -17.51 5.99
CA LEU A 255 5.05 -16.76 5.75
C LEU A 255 3.98 -17.08 6.82
N PRO A 256 4.15 -16.72 8.10
CA PRO A 256 3.13 -16.96 9.11
C PRO A 256 1.87 -16.17 8.78
N LEU A 257 0.71 -16.84 8.84
CA LEU A 257 -0.57 -16.21 8.57
C LEU A 257 -1.01 -15.38 9.79
N PRO A 258 -1.08 -14.02 9.70
CA PRO A 258 -1.51 -13.18 10.81
C PRO A 258 -2.94 -13.48 11.26
N PRO A 259 -3.31 -13.17 12.53
CA PRO A 259 -4.60 -13.53 13.11
C PRO A 259 -5.81 -13.04 12.30
N VAL A 260 -5.76 -11.83 11.73
CA VAL A 260 -6.84 -11.29 10.90
C VAL A 260 -7.12 -12.17 9.68
N PHE A 261 -6.06 -12.63 9.00
CA PHE A 261 -6.21 -13.47 7.79
C PHE A 261 -6.66 -14.89 8.16
N ARG A 262 -6.21 -15.42 9.31
CA ARG A 262 -6.72 -16.69 9.82
C ARG A 262 -8.20 -16.62 10.09
N TRP A 263 -8.66 -15.58 10.79
CA TRP A 263 -10.08 -15.36 11.04
C TRP A 263 -10.88 -15.22 9.73
N LEU A 264 -10.36 -14.49 8.75
CA LEU A 264 -11.00 -14.35 7.44
C LEU A 264 -11.11 -15.71 6.72
N ALA A 265 -10.05 -16.51 6.73
CA ALA A 265 -10.03 -17.82 6.10
C ALA A 265 -11.02 -18.78 6.74
N GLU A 266 -10.98 -18.92 8.06
CA GLU A 266 -11.84 -19.83 8.83
C GLU A 266 -13.32 -19.41 8.74
N THR A 267 -13.65 -18.14 8.97
CA THR A 267 -15.02 -17.63 8.90
C THR A 267 -15.58 -17.65 7.49
N GLY A 268 -14.73 -17.32 6.50
CA GLY A 268 -15.09 -17.31 5.08
C GLY A 268 -15.14 -18.69 4.44
N GLY A 269 -14.46 -19.68 5.03
CA GLY A 269 -14.23 -20.99 4.39
C GLY A 269 -13.36 -20.88 3.16
N ILE A 270 -12.28 -20.07 3.22
CA ILE A 270 -11.43 -19.73 2.10
C ILE A 270 -10.17 -20.59 2.14
N SER A 271 -9.82 -21.23 1.04
CA SER A 271 -8.60 -22.05 0.93
C SER A 271 -7.32 -21.20 0.93
N ALA A 272 -6.20 -21.80 1.33
CA ALA A 272 -4.91 -21.13 1.37
C ALA A 272 -4.48 -20.52 0.01
N PRO A 273 -4.64 -21.19 -1.14
CA PRO A 273 -4.35 -20.58 -2.45
C PRO A 273 -5.20 -19.35 -2.75
N GLU A 274 -6.49 -19.37 -2.42
CA GLU A 274 -7.37 -18.23 -2.63
C GLU A 274 -7.06 -17.07 -1.67
N MET A 275 -6.65 -17.37 -0.43
CA MET A 275 -6.14 -16.35 0.50
C MET A 275 -4.90 -15.67 -0.08
N ALA A 276 -3.92 -16.44 -0.56
CA ALA A 276 -2.67 -15.93 -1.13
C ALA A 276 -2.85 -15.16 -2.45
N ARG A 277 -3.98 -15.38 -3.15
CA ARG A 277 -4.36 -14.65 -4.36
C ARG A 277 -5.17 -13.38 -4.06
N THR A 278 -5.98 -13.37 -3.00
CA THR A 278 -6.89 -12.27 -2.71
C THR A 278 -6.25 -11.22 -1.80
N PHE A 279 -5.40 -11.64 -0.87
CA PHE A 279 -4.86 -10.82 0.20
C PHE A 279 -3.34 -10.80 0.23
N ASN A 280 -2.77 -9.82 0.95
CA ASN A 280 -1.33 -9.74 1.22
C ASN A 280 -0.84 -10.78 2.23
N CYS A 281 -1.73 -11.42 2.98
CA CYS A 281 -1.46 -12.46 3.98
C CYS A 281 -0.29 -12.16 4.92
N GLY A 282 -0.08 -10.88 5.26
CA GLY A 282 0.94 -10.43 6.21
C GLY A 282 2.21 -9.83 5.59
N ILE A 283 2.36 -9.85 4.27
CA ILE A 283 3.48 -9.21 3.55
C ILE A 283 2.91 -8.18 2.57
N GLY A 284 3.16 -6.91 2.82
CA GLY A 284 2.65 -5.84 1.97
C GLY A 284 3.61 -5.38 0.86
N MET A 285 4.91 -5.67 1.01
CA MET A 285 5.93 -5.37 0.01
C MET A 285 6.92 -6.52 -0.08
N VAL A 286 7.26 -6.95 -1.28
CA VAL A 286 8.34 -7.91 -1.55
C VAL A 286 9.49 -7.18 -2.23
N VAL A 287 10.71 -7.40 -1.75
CA VAL A 287 11.93 -6.77 -2.26
C VAL A 287 12.87 -7.85 -2.76
N VAL A 288 13.35 -7.72 -3.99
CA VAL A 288 14.37 -8.58 -4.57
C VAL A 288 15.74 -7.96 -4.37
N VAL A 289 16.65 -8.71 -3.77
CA VAL A 289 18.01 -8.26 -3.48
C VAL A 289 19.05 -9.31 -3.91
N PRO A 290 20.28 -8.91 -4.31
CA PRO A 290 21.37 -9.87 -4.48
C PRO A 290 21.63 -10.67 -3.20
N ALA A 291 21.99 -11.93 -3.31
CA ALA A 291 22.17 -12.81 -2.15
C ALA A 291 23.22 -12.28 -1.15
N ASP A 292 24.30 -11.66 -1.65
CA ASP A 292 25.36 -11.06 -0.86
C ASP A 292 24.97 -9.71 -0.20
N ARG A 293 23.81 -9.17 -0.53
CA ARG A 293 23.26 -7.91 0.00
C ARG A 293 22.10 -8.10 0.97
N ALA A 294 21.62 -9.33 1.14
CA ALA A 294 20.41 -9.62 1.92
C ALA A 294 20.51 -9.14 3.38
N GLU A 295 21.62 -9.41 4.07
CA GLU A 295 21.81 -8.97 5.46
C GLU A 295 21.87 -7.46 5.58
N ALA A 296 22.58 -6.79 4.68
CA ALA A 296 22.66 -5.33 4.66
C ALA A 296 21.30 -4.67 4.37
N ALA A 297 20.53 -5.24 3.45
CA ALA A 297 19.16 -4.77 3.18
C ALA A 297 18.24 -4.94 4.39
N LEU A 298 18.28 -6.09 5.07
CA LEU A 298 17.52 -6.33 6.31
C LEU A 298 17.90 -5.32 7.40
N ALA A 299 19.18 -4.97 7.55
CA ALA A 299 19.62 -3.95 8.50
C ALA A 299 19.03 -2.57 8.17
N VAL A 300 19.05 -2.16 6.90
CA VAL A 300 18.44 -0.90 6.46
C VAL A 300 16.94 -0.88 6.76
N PHE A 301 16.20 -1.95 6.48
CA PHE A 301 14.79 -2.03 6.79
C PHE A 301 14.51 -1.94 8.29
N ALA A 302 15.31 -2.63 9.11
CA ALA A 302 15.19 -2.58 10.58
C ALA A 302 15.44 -1.17 11.13
N GLU A 303 16.45 -0.44 10.63
CA GLU A 303 16.74 0.95 11.00
C GLU A 303 15.58 1.89 10.69
N HIS A 304 14.77 1.57 9.66
CA HIS A 304 13.57 2.32 9.27
C HIS A 304 12.28 1.79 9.91
N GLY A 305 12.39 0.89 10.90
CA GLY A 305 11.24 0.38 11.67
C GLY A 305 10.38 -0.63 10.90
N GLU A 306 10.94 -1.29 9.86
CA GLU A 306 10.23 -2.37 9.17
C GLU A 306 10.47 -3.70 9.89
N THR A 307 9.42 -4.52 9.95
CA THR A 307 9.55 -5.94 10.24
C THR A 307 9.79 -6.66 8.90
N ALA A 308 11.06 -6.96 8.64
CA ALA A 308 11.52 -7.57 7.41
C ALA A 308 12.08 -8.97 7.66
N ARG A 309 11.89 -9.88 6.70
CA ARG A 309 12.46 -11.23 6.76
C ARG A 309 12.69 -11.78 5.35
N VAL A 310 13.65 -12.71 5.23
CA VAL A 310 13.77 -13.52 4.01
C VAL A 310 12.55 -14.43 3.91
N ILE A 311 11.88 -14.40 2.75
CA ILE A 311 10.67 -15.18 2.46
C ILE A 311 10.83 -16.13 1.29
N GLY A 312 12.01 -16.20 0.67
CA GLY A 312 12.26 -17.07 -0.46
C GLY A 312 13.45 -16.62 -1.30
N ARG A 313 13.52 -17.21 -2.50
CA ARG A 313 14.58 -16.92 -3.49
C ARG A 313 14.01 -16.94 -4.91
N LEU A 314 14.70 -16.29 -5.82
CA LEU A 314 14.46 -16.43 -7.25
C LEU A 314 15.14 -17.69 -7.79
N ALA A 315 14.48 -18.34 -8.74
CA ALA A 315 14.98 -19.52 -9.46
C ALA A 315 14.60 -19.45 -10.94
N ASP A 316 15.18 -20.32 -11.76
CA ASP A 316 14.74 -20.47 -13.15
C ASP A 316 13.30 -20.98 -13.21
N ARG A 317 12.49 -20.38 -14.09
CA ARG A 317 11.07 -20.72 -14.21
C ARG A 317 10.83 -22.08 -14.88
N ASN A 318 11.63 -22.45 -15.89
CA ASN A 318 11.57 -23.76 -16.58
C ASN A 318 10.13 -24.18 -16.96
N ASP A 319 9.39 -23.32 -17.65
CA ASP A 319 7.99 -23.55 -18.07
C ASP A 319 6.99 -23.79 -16.90
N GLY A 320 7.41 -23.60 -15.65
CA GLY A 320 6.58 -23.73 -14.46
C GLY A 320 5.80 -22.46 -14.09
N GLU A 321 5.23 -22.49 -12.88
CA GLU A 321 4.56 -21.34 -12.29
C GLU A 321 5.56 -20.21 -12.00
N ALA A 322 5.09 -18.96 -12.14
CA ALA A 322 5.90 -17.78 -11.83
C ALA A 322 6.11 -17.57 -10.33
N VAL A 323 5.21 -18.09 -9.50
CA VAL A 323 5.32 -18.07 -8.03
C VAL A 323 4.98 -19.46 -7.50
N ARG A 324 5.90 -20.03 -6.76
CA ARG A 324 5.76 -21.36 -6.17
C ARG A 324 5.66 -21.25 -4.64
N MET A 325 4.67 -21.92 -4.06
CA MET A 325 4.35 -21.91 -2.62
C MET A 325 3.97 -23.33 -2.16
N ASP A 326 4.90 -24.28 -2.34
CA ASP A 326 4.63 -25.68 -2.03
C ASP A 326 4.32 -25.89 -0.54
N GLY A 327 3.24 -26.61 -0.26
CA GLY A 327 2.82 -26.91 1.10
C GLY A 327 2.12 -25.77 1.85
N LEU A 328 1.70 -24.69 1.17
CA LEU A 328 1.10 -23.50 1.79
C LEU A 328 -0.10 -23.84 2.70
N ALA A 329 -1.01 -24.71 2.25
CA ALA A 329 -2.18 -25.09 3.04
C ALA A 329 -1.79 -25.75 4.37
N GLY A 330 -0.81 -26.65 4.35
CA GLY A 330 -0.27 -27.27 5.56
C GLY A 330 0.43 -26.28 6.48
N ALA A 331 1.21 -25.35 5.95
CA ALA A 331 1.89 -24.32 6.72
C ALA A 331 0.92 -23.34 7.42
N TRP A 332 -0.21 -23.04 6.78
CA TRP A 332 -1.24 -22.17 7.36
C TRP A 332 -2.31 -22.93 8.15
N GLY A 333 -2.39 -24.26 8.03
CA GLY A 333 -3.41 -25.08 8.67
C GLY A 333 -4.82 -24.80 8.14
N LEU A 334 -4.94 -24.56 6.82
CA LEU A 334 -6.18 -24.23 6.12
C LEU A 334 -6.55 -25.31 5.10
#